data_6ac7a3d934fa132269396ea500dba351
#
_entry.id   6ac7a3d934fa132269396ea500dba351
#
_cell.length_a   1.000
_cell.length_b   1.000
_cell.length_c   1.000
_cell.angle_alpha   90.00
_cell.angle_beta   90.00
_cell.angle_gamma   90.00
#
_symmetry.space_group_name_H-M   'P 1'
#
loop_
_entity.id
_entity.type
_entity.pdbx_description
1 polymer ?
#
loop_
_entity_poly.entity_id
_entity_poly.type
_entity_poly.pdbx_seq_one_letter_code
_entity_poly.pdbx_strand_id
1 'polypeptide(L)'
;MKVFLDTNILLDILLERDGFEDSATLFQWQDEGRLEIFVSVLTMINIAYVYQKTVGQNTAVANLKYLSTLVKTLPMDEAQLLQAVYMEGKDFEDILQAVCAAEGGCDCIITRNEKDYRISAGLKAKLPLPPVMSPSAFLAARYTSSIH
;
A
#
# COMPACT_ATOMS: atom_id res chain seq x y z
N MET A 1 6.81 4.88 -12.33
CA MET A 1 6.43 3.60 -11.74
C MET A 1 5.40 3.84 -10.65
N LYS A 2 4.31 3.06 -10.64
CA LYS A 2 3.22 3.18 -9.66
C LYS A 2 3.39 2.13 -8.56
N VAL A 3 3.53 2.56 -7.32
CA VAL A 3 3.76 1.70 -6.16
C VAL A 3 2.59 1.81 -5.19
N PHE A 4 1.97 0.69 -4.87
CA PHE A 4 0.90 0.64 -3.87
C PHE A 4 1.48 0.31 -2.50
N LEU A 5 1.18 1.14 -1.50
CA LEU A 5 1.61 0.89 -0.13
C LEU A 5 0.48 0.30 0.72
N ASP A 6 0.78 -0.80 1.41
CA ASP A 6 -0.07 -1.35 2.44
C ASP A 6 -0.14 -0.41 3.66
N THR A 7 -1.26 -0.47 4.39
CA THR A 7 -1.53 0.36 5.58
C THR A 7 -0.38 0.35 6.59
N ASN A 8 0.22 -0.81 6.84
CA ASN A 8 1.31 -0.94 7.81
C ASN A 8 2.55 -0.13 7.45
N ILE A 9 2.85 0.04 6.16
CA ILE A 9 3.99 0.83 5.70
C ILE A 9 3.83 2.30 6.12
N LEU A 10 2.63 2.85 5.94
CA LEU A 10 2.34 4.22 6.36
C LEU A 10 2.30 4.38 7.87
N LEU A 11 1.73 3.41 8.58
CA LEU A 11 1.73 3.41 10.04
C LEU A 11 3.14 3.33 10.62
N ASP A 12 4.05 2.59 9.97
CA ASP A 12 5.44 2.52 10.40
C ASP A 12 6.13 3.87 10.34
N ILE A 13 5.89 4.63 9.26
CA ILE A 13 6.43 5.97 9.11
C ILE A 13 5.81 6.93 10.12
N LEU A 14 4.48 6.94 10.24
CA LEU A 14 3.76 7.85 11.13
C LEU A 14 4.07 7.62 12.60
N LEU A 15 4.33 6.38 13.00
CA LEU A 15 4.61 5.98 14.37
C LEU A 15 6.10 5.70 14.64
N GLU A 16 6.95 5.94 13.66
CA GLU A 16 8.40 5.70 13.73
C GLU A 16 8.74 4.30 14.28
N ARG A 17 8.05 3.27 13.74
CA ARG A 17 8.29 1.88 14.13
C ARG A 17 9.63 1.39 13.58
N ASP A 18 10.18 0.34 14.18
CA ASP A 18 11.45 -0.25 13.74
C ASP A 18 11.44 -0.61 12.25
N GLY A 19 12.47 -0.17 11.52
CA GLY A 19 12.60 -0.41 10.08
C GLY A 19 11.84 0.57 9.19
N PHE A 20 11.34 1.69 9.74
CA PHE A 20 10.61 2.71 8.96
C PHE A 20 11.51 3.43 7.93
N GLU A 21 12.81 3.38 8.06
CA GLU A 21 13.77 4.08 7.20
C GLU A 21 13.66 3.63 5.73
N ASP A 22 13.51 2.32 5.49
CA ASP A 22 13.30 1.80 4.14
C ASP A 22 11.99 2.31 3.55
N SER A 23 10.95 2.37 4.37
CA SER A 23 9.65 2.91 3.95
C SER A 23 9.73 4.41 3.67
N ALA A 24 10.47 5.17 4.48
CA ALA A 24 10.70 6.61 4.29
C ALA A 24 11.48 6.89 2.99
N THR A 25 12.40 6.00 2.60
CA THR A 25 13.15 6.10 1.35
C THR A 25 12.22 6.06 0.13
N LEU A 26 11.08 5.39 0.18
CA LEU A 26 10.10 5.38 -0.90
C LEU A 26 9.54 6.79 -1.16
N PHE A 27 9.30 7.56 -0.12
CA PHE A 27 8.83 8.95 -0.25
C PHE A 27 9.92 9.86 -0.82
N GLN A 28 11.18 9.66 -0.41
CA GLN A 28 12.30 10.36 -1.03
C GLN A 28 12.37 10.06 -2.55
N TRP A 29 12.20 8.81 -2.95
CA TRP A 29 12.20 8.44 -4.37
C TRP A 29 11.01 9.01 -5.14
N GLN A 30 9.87 9.21 -4.47
CA GLN A 30 8.75 9.95 -5.07
C GLN A 30 9.10 11.41 -5.30
N ASP A 31 9.74 12.08 -4.33
CA ASP A 31 10.19 13.47 -4.47
C ASP A 31 11.21 13.62 -5.60
N GLU A 32 12.04 12.58 -5.82
CA GLU A 32 12.98 12.50 -6.94
C GLU A 32 12.31 12.16 -8.29
N GLY A 33 10.99 11.95 -8.32
CA GLY A 33 10.24 11.60 -9.52
C GLY A 33 10.47 10.17 -10.04
N ARG A 34 11.04 9.29 -9.24
CA ARG A 34 11.35 7.89 -9.61
C ARG A 34 10.15 6.97 -9.51
N LEU A 35 9.20 7.28 -8.66
CA LEU A 35 7.96 6.54 -8.47
C LEU A 35 6.81 7.44 -8.06
N GLU A 36 5.59 6.91 -8.13
CA GLU A 36 4.39 7.52 -7.59
C GLU A 36 3.77 6.57 -6.57
N ILE A 37 3.42 7.10 -5.39
CA ILE A 37 2.84 6.32 -4.29
C ILE A 37 1.32 6.38 -4.36
N PHE A 38 0.72 5.20 -4.33
CA PHE A 38 -0.71 4.98 -4.26
C PHE A 38 -1.08 4.23 -2.99
N VAL A 39 -2.24 4.56 -2.45
CA VAL A 39 -2.88 3.87 -1.33
C VAL A 39 -4.36 3.70 -1.63
N SER A 40 -5.06 2.85 -0.90
CA SER A 40 -6.51 2.75 -1.02
C SER A 40 -7.25 3.70 -0.07
N VAL A 41 -8.52 3.96 -0.35
CA VAL A 41 -9.44 4.61 0.60
C VAL A 41 -9.47 3.83 1.93
N LEU A 42 -9.46 2.49 1.88
CA LEU A 42 -9.41 1.66 3.09
C LEU A 42 -8.17 1.93 3.93
N THR A 43 -7.01 2.06 3.31
CA THR A 43 -5.77 2.45 4.02
C THR A 43 -5.92 3.78 4.75
N MET A 44 -6.49 4.79 4.12
CA MET A 44 -6.71 6.09 4.75
C MET A 44 -7.67 6.01 5.95
N ILE A 45 -8.72 5.21 5.85
CA ILE A 45 -9.67 4.95 6.94
C ILE A 45 -8.99 4.21 8.09
N ASN A 46 -8.21 3.18 7.79
CA ASN A 46 -7.48 2.40 8.81
C ASN A 46 -6.45 3.25 9.55
N ILE A 47 -5.72 4.11 8.84
CA ILE A 47 -4.78 5.06 9.44
C ILE A 47 -5.55 6.00 10.38
N ALA A 48 -6.66 6.58 9.93
CA ALA A 48 -7.48 7.44 10.77
C ALA A 48 -7.90 6.73 12.06
N TYR A 49 -8.38 5.50 11.95
CA TYR A 49 -8.86 4.71 13.08
C TYR A 49 -7.76 4.37 14.08
N VAL A 50 -6.61 3.91 13.60
CA VAL A 50 -5.48 3.53 14.46
C VAL A 50 -4.80 4.75 15.07
N TYR A 51 -4.53 5.76 14.25
CA TYR A 51 -3.73 6.91 14.64
C TYR A 51 -4.48 7.84 15.61
N GLN A 52 -5.80 8.00 15.43
CA GLN A 52 -6.61 8.81 16.36
C GLN A 52 -6.57 8.30 17.80
N LYS A 53 -6.39 6.99 18.01
CA LYS A 53 -6.27 6.40 19.34
C LYS A 53 -4.98 6.83 20.05
N THR A 54 -3.94 7.14 19.28
CA THR A 54 -2.64 7.53 19.82
C THR A 54 -2.54 9.06 19.99
N VAL A 55 -3.02 9.84 19.02
CA VAL A 55 -2.78 11.29 18.96
C VAL A 55 -4.06 12.12 19.05
N GLY A 56 -5.23 11.49 19.15
CA GLY A 56 -6.53 12.17 19.12
C GLY A 56 -7.03 12.49 17.70
N GLN A 57 -8.34 12.71 17.58
CA GLN A 57 -9.01 12.85 16.28
C GLN A 57 -8.53 14.09 15.49
N ASN A 58 -8.40 15.24 16.13
CA ASN A 58 -8.01 16.47 15.43
C ASN A 58 -6.62 16.36 14.82
N THR A 59 -5.67 15.81 15.57
CA THR A 59 -4.31 15.58 15.10
C THR A 59 -4.27 14.52 13.98
N ALA A 60 -5.04 13.44 14.12
CA ALA A 60 -5.16 12.42 13.10
C ALA A 60 -5.70 12.99 11.78
N VAL A 61 -6.76 13.82 11.83
CA VAL A 61 -7.32 14.46 10.62
C VAL A 61 -6.32 15.42 9.99
N ALA A 62 -5.58 16.21 10.78
CA ALA A 62 -4.55 17.10 10.25
C ALA A 62 -3.45 16.32 9.52
N ASN A 63 -3.00 15.19 10.07
CA ASN A 63 -2.01 14.32 9.44
C ASN A 63 -2.56 13.63 8.18
N LEU A 64 -3.83 13.24 8.16
CA LEU A 64 -4.47 12.71 6.96
C LEU A 64 -4.56 13.75 5.84
N LYS A 65 -4.84 15.01 6.17
CA LYS A 65 -4.79 16.10 5.18
C LYS A 65 -3.41 16.22 4.57
N TYR A 66 -2.37 16.20 5.40
CA TYR A 66 -0.99 16.23 4.92
C TYR A 66 -0.66 15.00 4.08
N LEU A 67 -0.97 13.80 4.56
CA LEU A 67 -0.72 12.55 3.84
C LEU A 67 -1.41 12.53 2.47
N SER A 68 -2.65 13.04 2.36
CA SER A 68 -3.37 13.12 1.09
C SER A 68 -2.74 14.07 0.06
N THR A 69 -1.81 14.93 0.48
CA THR A 69 -0.98 15.69 -0.46
C THR A 69 0.23 14.92 -0.98
N LEU A 70 0.66 13.89 -0.26
CA LEU A 70 1.84 13.09 -0.57
C LEU A 70 1.53 11.85 -1.40
N VAL A 71 0.35 11.27 -1.24
CA VAL A 71 -0.03 10.01 -1.88
C VAL A 71 -1.30 10.18 -2.72
N LYS A 72 -1.44 9.34 -3.75
CA LYS A 72 -2.67 9.25 -4.53
C LYS A 72 -3.56 8.18 -3.94
N THR A 73 -4.81 8.53 -3.62
CA THR A 73 -5.78 7.60 -3.04
C THR A 73 -6.62 6.97 -4.13
N LEU A 74 -6.58 5.64 -4.22
CA LEU A 74 -7.40 4.85 -5.14
C LEU A 74 -8.78 4.59 -4.54
N PRO A 75 -9.84 4.71 -5.34
CA PRO A 75 -11.18 4.38 -4.88
C PRO A 75 -11.36 2.88 -4.69
N MET A 76 -12.29 2.51 -3.84
CA MET A 76 -12.80 1.15 -3.69
C MET A 76 -14.29 1.16 -3.93
N ASP A 77 -14.78 0.21 -4.73
CA ASP A 77 -16.18 0.11 -5.11
C ASP A 77 -16.75 -1.30 -4.85
N GLU A 78 -18.05 -1.45 -5.10
CA GLU A 78 -18.77 -2.72 -4.92
C GLU A 78 -18.20 -3.83 -5.84
N ALA A 79 -17.80 -3.49 -7.06
CA ALA A 79 -17.25 -4.46 -7.99
C ALA A 79 -15.93 -5.05 -7.49
N GLN A 80 -15.06 -4.24 -6.91
CA GLN A 80 -13.81 -4.68 -6.26
C GLN A 80 -14.10 -5.55 -5.04
N LEU A 81 -15.05 -5.15 -4.20
CA LEU A 81 -15.47 -5.91 -3.04
C LEU A 81 -15.97 -7.31 -3.44
N LEU A 82 -16.88 -7.38 -4.41
CA LEU A 82 -17.42 -8.66 -4.90
C LEU A 82 -16.33 -9.53 -5.54
N GLN A 83 -15.41 -8.94 -6.28
CA GLN A 83 -14.26 -9.67 -6.83
C GLN A 83 -13.41 -10.29 -5.72
N ALA A 84 -13.09 -9.53 -4.66
CA ALA A 84 -12.33 -10.00 -3.52
C ALA A 84 -13.04 -11.12 -2.74
N VAL A 85 -14.36 -11.05 -2.61
CA VAL A 85 -15.17 -12.08 -1.92
C VAL A 85 -15.03 -13.47 -2.56
N TYR A 86 -14.84 -13.54 -3.88
CA TYR A 86 -14.68 -14.79 -4.62
C TYR A 86 -13.22 -15.26 -4.76
N MET A 87 -12.27 -14.53 -4.18
CA MET A 87 -10.87 -14.93 -4.15
C MET A 87 -10.54 -15.62 -2.82
N GLU A 88 -9.52 -16.46 -2.84
CA GLU A 88 -9.04 -17.15 -1.65
C GLU A 88 -7.71 -16.57 -1.20
N GLY A 89 -7.57 -16.35 0.10
CA GLY A 89 -6.36 -15.83 0.73
C GLY A 89 -6.47 -15.86 2.23
N LYS A 90 -5.38 -15.53 2.90
CA LYS A 90 -5.28 -15.58 4.36
C LYS A 90 -6.06 -14.46 5.05
N ASP A 91 -6.07 -13.27 4.45
CA ASP A 91 -6.70 -12.08 4.99
C ASP A 91 -7.54 -11.39 3.92
N PHE A 92 -8.81 -11.15 4.23
CA PHE A 92 -9.75 -10.53 3.27
C PHE A 92 -9.38 -9.08 2.94
N GLU A 93 -8.89 -8.33 3.93
CA GLU A 93 -8.47 -6.95 3.70
C GLU A 93 -7.30 -6.88 2.71
N ASP A 94 -6.32 -7.78 2.84
CA ASP A 94 -5.18 -7.86 1.92
C ASP A 94 -5.61 -8.25 0.51
N ILE A 95 -6.61 -9.14 0.37
CA ILE A 95 -7.20 -9.48 -0.92
C ILE A 95 -7.81 -8.23 -1.57
N LEU A 96 -8.60 -7.48 -0.82
CA LEU A 96 -9.24 -6.26 -1.32
C LEU A 96 -8.22 -5.19 -1.69
N GLN A 97 -7.16 -5.04 -0.90
CA GLN A 97 -6.02 -4.16 -1.21
C GLN A 97 -5.35 -4.56 -2.53
N ALA A 98 -5.11 -5.86 -2.73
CA ALA A 98 -4.49 -6.36 -3.95
C ALA A 98 -5.36 -6.12 -5.21
N VAL A 99 -6.68 -6.32 -5.09
CA VAL A 99 -7.64 -6.00 -6.16
C VAL A 99 -7.63 -4.51 -6.47
N CYS A 100 -7.64 -3.66 -5.45
CA CYS A 100 -7.57 -2.21 -5.60
C CYS A 100 -6.29 -1.77 -6.32
N ALA A 101 -5.15 -2.32 -5.92
CA ALA A 101 -3.85 -2.04 -6.54
C ALA A 101 -3.81 -2.47 -8.02
N ALA A 102 -4.35 -3.66 -8.33
CA ALA A 102 -4.44 -4.17 -9.70
C ALA A 102 -5.29 -3.27 -10.59
N GLU A 103 -6.49 -2.90 -10.14
CA GLU A 103 -7.38 -2.02 -10.90
C GLU A 103 -6.85 -0.59 -11.02
N GLY A 104 -6.09 -0.12 -10.03
CA GLY A 104 -5.38 1.15 -10.08
C GLY A 104 -4.18 1.17 -11.03
N GLY A 105 -3.83 0.02 -11.62
CA GLY A 105 -2.68 -0.11 -12.52
C GLY A 105 -1.35 0.04 -11.81
N CYS A 106 -1.26 -0.36 -10.54
CA CYS A 106 -0.02 -0.34 -9.80
C CYS A 106 0.93 -1.45 -10.25
N ASP A 107 2.20 -1.14 -10.31
CA ASP A 107 3.24 -2.06 -10.79
C ASP A 107 3.67 -3.06 -9.71
N CYS A 108 3.51 -2.69 -8.44
CA CYS A 108 3.80 -3.57 -7.30
C CYS A 108 3.08 -3.10 -6.03
N ILE A 109 2.98 -4.01 -5.06
CA ILE A 109 2.50 -3.76 -3.70
C ILE A 109 3.68 -3.86 -2.75
N ILE A 110 3.85 -2.86 -1.89
CA ILE A 110 4.85 -2.84 -0.83
C ILE A 110 4.18 -3.10 0.51
N THR A 111 4.62 -4.15 1.19
CA THR A 111 4.11 -4.56 2.50
C THR A 111 5.23 -5.17 3.34
N ARG A 112 5.07 -5.16 4.66
CA ARG A 112 5.94 -5.92 5.57
C ARG A 112 5.56 -7.40 5.66
N ASN A 113 4.32 -7.72 5.31
CA ASN A 113 3.70 -9.04 5.48
C ASN A 113 3.45 -9.73 4.14
N GLU A 114 4.50 -9.93 3.35
CA GLU A 114 4.40 -10.58 2.02
C GLU A 114 3.64 -11.90 2.05
N LYS A 115 3.77 -12.65 3.15
CA LYS A 115 3.11 -13.95 3.32
C LYS A 115 1.58 -13.84 3.39
N ASP A 116 1.06 -12.72 3.88
CA ASP A 116 -0.38 -12.49 4.01
C ASP A 116 -1.03 -12.17 2.66
N TYR A 117 -0.23 -11.73 1.69
CA TYR A 117 -0.63 -11.51 0.29
C TYR A 117 -0.54 -12.74 -0.60
N ARG A 118 -0.44 -13.93 -0.04
CA ARG A 118 -0.58 -15.18 -0.82
C ARG A 118 -2.05 -15.40 -1.16
N ILE A 119 -2.43 -14.86 -2.31
CA ILE A 119 -3.80 -14.84 -2.78
C ILE A 119 -3.91 -15.80 -3.97
N SER A 120 -4.76 -16.80 -3.88
CA SER A 120 -5.17 -17.57 -5.03
C SER A 120 -6.21 -16.77 -5.81
N ALA A 121 -5.79 -16.19 -6.90
CA ALA A 121 -6.73 -15.69 -7.88
C ALA A 121 -7.49 -16.90 -8.43
N GLY A 122 -8.70 -17.15 -7.95
CA GLY A 122 -9.59 -18.11 -8.55
C GLY A 122 -9.74 -17.81 -10.05
N LEU A 123 -10.23 -18.77 -10.84
CA LEU A 123 -10.42 -18.71 -12.31
C LEU A 123 -11.15 -17.46 -12.84
N LYS A 124 -11.52 -16.52 -11.98
CA LYS A 124 -12.29 -15.29 -12.29
C LYS A 124 -11.54 -13.99 -12.03
N ALA A 125 -10.25 -14.01 -11.71
CA ALA A 125 -9.50 -12.76 -11.58
C ALA A 125 -9.41 -12.09 -12.95
N LYS A 126 -10.07 -10.94 -13.10
CA LYS A 126 -10.09 -10.18 -14.35
C LYS A 126 -8.72 -9.57 -14.69
N LEU A 127 -7.88 -9.34 -13.67
CA LEU A 127 -6.57 -8.74 -13.81
C LEU A 127 -5.53 -9.53 -12.99
N PRO A 128 -4.29 -9.66 -13.50
CA PRO A 128 -3.22 -10.23 -12.70
C PRO A 128 -2.93 -9.31 -11.51
N LEU A 129 -2.76 -9.91 -10.33
CA LEU A 129 -2.38 -9.17 -9.14
C LEU A 129 -0.92 -8.69 -9.26
N PRO A 130 -0.62 -7.45 -8.82
CA PRO A 130 0.75 -6.95 -8.82
C PRO A 130 1.66 -7.80 -7.93
N PRO A 131 2.96 -7.91 -8.26
CA PRO A 131 3.93 -8.55 -7.39
C PRO A 131 4.01 -7.83 -6.04
N VAL A 132 4.28 -8.59 -4.99
CA VAL A 132 4.33 -8.12 -3.61
C VAL A 132 5.76 -8.19 -3.11
N MET A 133 6.24 -7.12 -2.49
CA MET A 133 7.62 -6.99 -2.00
C MET A 133 7.65 -6.27 -0.65
N SER A 134 8.67 -6.58 0.15
CA SER A 134 9.01 -5.72 1.30
C SER A 134 9.69 -4.42 0.83
N PRO A 135 9.68 -3.36 1.66
CA PRO A 135 10.42 -2.13 1.34
C PRO A 135 11.89 -2.40 0.99
N SER A 136 12.60 -3.15 1.83
CA SER A 136 14.02 -3.49 1.60
C SER A 136 14.24 -4.28 0.30
N ALA A 137 13.40 -5.27 0.00
CA ALA A 137 13.50 -6.06 -1.24
C ALA A 137 13.25 -5.19 -2.48
N PHE A 138 12.28 -4.29 -2.42
CA PHE A 138 11.98 -3.36 -3.50
C PHE A 138 13.15 -2.41 -3.78
N LEU A 139 13.71 -1.80 -2.72
CA LEU A 139 14.85 -0.90 -2.84
C LEU A 139 16.07 -1.62 -3.41
N ALA A 140 16.42 -2.80 -2.88
CA ALA A 140 17.55 -3.60 -3.35
C ALA A 140 17.44 -3.95 -4.84
N ALA A 141 16.25 -4.38 -5.30
CA ALA A 141 16.02 -4.72 -6.71
C ALA A 141 16.18 -3.52 -7.65
N ARG A 142 15.97 -2.29 -7.17
CA ARG A 142 16.06 -1.05 -7.95
C ARG A 142 17.44 -0.40 -7.89
N TYR A 143 18.18 -0.55 -6.81
CA TYR A 143 19.57 -0.11 -6.77
C TYR A 143 20.44 -0.84 -7.81
N THR A 144 20.22 -2.13 -8.01
CA THR A 144 20.95 -2.91 -9.02
C THR A 144 20.62 -2.52 -10.46
N SER A 145 19.40 -2.04 -10.72
CA SER A 145 19.00 -1.58 -12.06
C SER A 145 19.55 -0.19 -12.44
N SER A 146 20.04 0.57 -11.50
CA SER A 146 20.58 1.93 -11.71
C SER A 146 22.09 1.94 -11.98
N ILE A 147 22.76 0.79 -11.94
CA ILE A 147 24.22 0.65 -12.15
C ILE A 147 24.56 0.19 -13.60
N HIS A 148 23.56 0.02 -14.41
CA HIS A 148 23.68 -0.27 -15.83
C HIS A 148 23.00 0.85 -16.65
#